data_ee0192a79d95af36a1cb31845ed52136
#
_entry.id   ee0192a79d95af36a1cb31845ed52136
#
_cell.length_a   1.000
_cell.length_b   1.000
_cell.length_c   1.000
_cell.angle_alpha   90.00
_cell.angle_beta   90.00
_cell.angle_gamma   90.00
#
_symmetry.space_group_name_H-M   'P 1'
#
loop_
_entity.id
_entity.type
_entity.pdbx_description
1 polymer ?
#
loop_
_entity_poly.entity_id
_entity_poly.type
_entity_poly.pdbx_seq_one_letter_code
_entity_poly.pdbx_strand_id
1 'polypeptide(L)'
;FNMPHSHYDQSEAEAREDLCNWTKPGHVMFFIQSDETDVGFAHLGSRGGKIDWLEDLFIVPEQQGKGFGSEAIRLLEEIVKKYSVSLYIEAAARNEAAIRLYRKLGYDCLNTITIRKDFPGYEYDVVRKEKIHGMEFEIRKDKAL
;
A
#
# COMPACT_ATOMS: atom_id res chain seq x y z
N PHE A 1 -2.32 2.13 0.31
CA PHE A 1 -1.04 2.08 1.02
C PHE A 1 -0.47 3.48 1.18
N ASN A 2 -0.47 4.00 2.38
CA ASN A 2 0.07 5.33 2.68
C ASN A 2 1.58 5.28 2.73
N MET A 3 2.23 5.90 1.76
CA MET A 3 3.68 5.96 1.69
C MET A 3 4.18 7.16 2.48
N PRO A 4 5.22 7.00 3.29
CA PRO A 4 5.73 8.09 4.14
C PRO A 4 6.31 9.27 3.37
N HIS A 5 6.46 9.16 2.06
CA HIS A 5 6.95 10.28 1.24
C HIS A 5 5.85 11.00 0.47
N SER A 6 4.59 10.60 0.64
CA SER A 6 3.52 11.41 0.07
C SER A 6 3.40 12.65 0.93
N HIS A 7 3.48 13.82 0.32
CA HIS A 7 3.33 15.09 1.01
C HIS A 7 1.86 15.35 1.34
N TYR A 8 1.14 14.32 1.76
CA TYR A 8 -0.25 14.44 2.12
C TYR A 8 -0.36 14.74 3.60
N ASP A 9 -0.70 15.97 3.92
CA ASP A 9 -0.96 16.40 5.29
C ASP A 9 -2.44 16.17 5.58
N GLN A 10 -2.73 15.10 6.28
CA GLN A 10 -4.09 14.75 6.66
C GLN A 10 -4.53 15.61 7.85
N SER A 11 -5.72 16.22 7.75
CA SER A 11 -6.30 16.96 8.85
C SER A 11 -6.75 16.00 9.97
N GLU A 12 -6.91 16.51 11.20
CA GLU A 12 -7.41 15.71 12.32
C GLU A 12 -8.79 15.11 12.03
N ALA A 13 -9.67 15.88 11.38
CA ALA A 13 -11.01 15.41 11.02
C ALA A 13 -10.96 14.27 10.01
N GLU A 14 -10.09 14.39 8.99
CA GLU A 14 -9.89 13.33 7.99
C GLU A 14 -9.31 12.08 8.61
N ALA A 15 -8.34 12.23 9.54
CA ALA A 15 -7.75 11.11 10.25
C ALA A 15 -8.78 10.36 11.10
N ARG A 16 -9.68 11.09 11.76
CA ARG A 16 -10.77 10.47 12.54
C ARG A 16 -11.76 9.74 11.66
N GLU A 17 -12.08 10.30 10.49
CA GLU A 17 -12.97 9.67 9.54
C GLU A 17 -12.37 8.37 9.00
N ASP A 18 -11.10 8.40 8.61
CA ASP A 18 -10.38 7.21 8.16
C ASP A 18 -10.37 6.12 9.21
N LEU A 19 -10.01 6.48 10.45
CA LEU A 19 -9.97 5.52 11.56
C LEU A 19 -11.35 4.90 11.80
N CYS A 20 -12.41 5.71 11.75
CA CYS A 20 -13.78 5.22 11.90
C CYS A 20 -14.14 4.23 10.78
N ASN A 21 -13.75 4.52 9.53
CA ASN A 21 -14.00 3.64 8.39
C ASN A 21 -13.21 2.34 8.50
N TRP A 22 -11.97 2.41 8.95
CA TRP A 22 -11.06 1.24 9.02
C TRP A 22 -11.43 0.26 10.13
N THR A 23 -12.25 0.68 11.10
CA THR A 23 -12.70 -0.19 12.20
C THR A 23 -14.08 -0.79 11.97
N LYS A 24 -14.71 -0.53 10.81
CA LYS A 24 -15.98 -1.14 10.42
C LYS A 24 -15.80 -2.62 10.05
N PRO A 25 -16.89 -3.40 9.98
CA PRO A 25 -16.81 -4.79 9.52
C PRO A 25 -16.09 -4.90 8.17
N GLY A 26 -15.22 -5.88 8.03
CA GLY A 26 -14.39 -6.06 6.84
C GLY A 26 -13.04 -5.35 6.94
N HIS A 27 -12.73 -4.74 8.06
CA HIS A 27 -11.46 -4.05 8.33
C HIS A 27 -10.88 -4.49 9.66
N VAL A 28 -9.56 -4.59 9.72
CA VAL A 28 -8.82 -4.88 10.96
C VAL A 28 -7.62 -3.97 11.04
N MET A 29 -7.43 -3.36 12.20
CA MET A 29 -6.27 -2.53 12.52
C MET A 29 -5.33 -3.27 13.46
N PHE A 30 -4.04 -3.15 13.19
CA PHE A 30 -2.99 -3.66 14.08
C PHE A 30 -2.04 -2.54 14.42
N PHE A 31 -1.66 -2.45 15.69
CA PHE A 31 -0.54 -1.61 16.10
C PHE A 31 0.74 -2.43 16.02
N ILE A 32 1.79 -1.80 15.48
CA ILE A 32 3.11 -2.42 15.36
C ILE A 32 3.92 -1.94 16.55
N GLN A 33 4.38 -2.86 17.37
CA GLN A 33 5.12 -2.56 18.58
C GLN A 33 6.54 -3.13 18.51
N SER A 34 7.49 -2.36 19.03
CA SER A 34 8.85 -2.80 19.28
C SER A 34 9.23 -2.40 20.69
N ASP A 35 9.62 -3.37 21.52
CA ASP A 35 9.99 -3.14 22.92
C ASP A 35 8.93 -2.33 23.68
N GLU A 36 7.66 -2.73 23.55
CA GLU A 36 6.49 -2.10 24.19
C GLU A 36 6.20 -0.68 23.70
N THR A 37 6.87 -0.22 22.66
CA THR A 37 6.64 1.09 22.04
C THR A 37 5.91 0.94 20.72
N ASP A 38 4.85 1.72 20.51
CA ASP A 38 4.16 1.75 19.24
C ASP A 38 5.04 2.42 18.18
N VAL A 39 5.38 1.70 17.12
CA VAL A 39 6.24 2.21 16.04
C VAL A 39 5.47 2.41 14.73
N GLY A 40 4.22 1.96 14.67
CA GLY A 40 3.40 2.11 13.48
C GLY A 40 2.08 1.37 13.56
N PHE A 41 1.41 1.26 12.43
CA PHE A 41 0.17 0.50 12.33
C PHE A 41 0.05 -0.18 10.98
N ALA A 42 -0.82 -1.20 10.91
CA ALA A 42 -1.21 -1.85 9.67
C ALA A 42 -2.73 -1.97 9.62
N HIS A 43 -3.27 -1.84 8.42
CA HIS A 43 -4.69 -1.93 8.18
C HIS A 43 -4.96 -2.99 7.12
N LEU A 44 -5.74 -4.00 7.45
CA LEU A 44 -6.21 -5.00 6.51
C LEU A 44 -7.67 -4.74 6.15
N GLY A 45 -8.00 -4.96 4.88
CA GLY A 45 -9.37 -4.82 4.36
C GLY A 45 -9.80 -6.05 3.60
N SER A 46 -11.13 -6.18 3.40
CA SER A 46 -11.72 -7.33 2.74
C SER A 46 -11.99 -7.12 1.24
N ARG A 47 -12.25 -5.89 0.84
CA ARG A 47 -12.70 -5.54 -0.52
C ARG A 47 -13.82 -6.47 -1.01
N GLY A 48 -14.74 -6.80 -0.09
CA GLY A 48 -15.89 -7.63 -0.38
C GLY A 48 -15.68 -9.14 -0.25
N GLY A 49 -14.49 -9.57 0.11
CA GLY A 49 -14.15 -10.97 0.31
C GLY A 49 -13.57 -11.23 1.69
N LYS A 50 -12.50 -12.00 1.75
CA LYS A 50 -11.76 -12.24 2.99
C LYS A 50 -10.94 -11.00 3.33
N ILE A 51 -10.55 -10.86 4.59
CA ILE A 51 -9.73 -9.72 5.05
C ILE A 51 -8.26 -10.06 4.76
N ASP A 52 -7.91 -10.00 3.48
CA ASP A 52 -6.59 -10.39 2.98
C ASP A 52 -5.93 -9.34 2.07
N TRP A 53 -6.37 -8.08 2.17
CA TRP A 53 -5.76 -6.95 1.50
C TRP A 53 -5.04 -6.06 2.50
N LEU A 54 -3.74 -5.89 2.32
CA LEU A 54 -2.98 -4.89 3.10
C LEU A 54 -3.24 -3.52 2.49
N GLU A 55 -4.12 -2.76 3.14
CA GLU A 55 -4.55 -1.45 2.66
C GLU A 55 -3.59 -0.34 3.06
N ASP A 56 -3.11 -0.38 4.30
CA ASP A 56 -2.21 0.63 4.84
C ASP A 56 -1.16 -0.01 5.73
N LEU A 57 0.06 0.50 5.61
CA LEU A 57 1.16 0.15 6.49
C LEU A 57 1.98 1.40 6.73
N PHE A 58 2.08 1.80 7.99
CA PHE A 58 2.78 3.00 8.39
C PHE A 58 3.78 2.70 9.51
N ILE A 59 4.99 3.20 9.35
CA ILE A 59 6.02 3.19 10.39
C ILE A 59 6.37 4.65 10.67
N VAL A 60 6.43 5.03 11.93
CA VAL A 60 6.80 6.40 12.30
C VAL A 60 8.17 6.74 11.72
N PRO A 61 8.41 8.00 11.28
CA PRO A 61 9.64 8.37 10.58
C PRO A 61 10.93 7.99 11.32
N GLU A 62 10.95 8.14 12.63
CA GLU A 62 12.13 7.84 13.46
C GLU A 62 12.49 6.35 13.47
N GLN A 63 11.54 5.49 13.12
CA GLN A 63 11.72 4.03 13.13
C GLN A 63 11.79 3.42 11.76
N GLN A 64 11.76 4.24 10.70
CA GLN A 64 11.89 3.75 9.34
C GLN A 64 13.33 3.32 9.04
N GLY A 65 13.48 2.42 8.06
CA GLY A 65 14.79 1.91 7.67
C GLY A 65 15.37 0.85 8.60
N LYS A 66 14.61 0.39 9.59
CA LYS A 66 15.04 -0.63 10.56
C LYS A 66 14.44 -2.02 10.33
N GLY A 67 13.68 -2.19 9.24
CA GLY A 67 13.08 -3.47 8.90
C GLY A 67 11.73 -3.74 9.55
N PHE A 68 11.15 -2.80 10.28
CA PHE A 68 9.84 -2.99 10.94
C PHE A 68 8.71 -3.22 9.94
N GLY A 69 8.70 -2.53 8.81
CA GLY A 69 7.68 -2.73 7.79
C GLY A 69 7.70 -4.13 7.20
N SER A 70 8.89 -4.62 6.85
CA SER A 70 9.05 -5.98 6.32
C SER A 70 8.67 -7.05 7.34
N GLU A 71 9.05 -6.85 8.61
CA GLU A 71 8.68 -7.77 9.68
C GLU A 71 7.18 -7.76 9.95
N ALA A 72 6.55 -6.57 9.91
CA ALA A 72 5.10 -6.44 10.06
C ALA A 72 4.37 -7.22 8.96
N ILE A 73 4.80 -7.09 7.70
CA ILE A 73 4.22 -7.84 6.59
C ILE A 73 4.33 -9.33 6.85
N ARG A 74 5.48 -9.79 7.31
CA ARG A 74 5.72 -11.21 7.62
C ARG A 74 4.77 -11.72 8.70
N LEU A 75 4.54 -10.93 9.75
CA LEU A 75 3.60 -11.27 10.82
C LEU A 75 2.16 -11.28 10.31
N LEU A 76 1.79 -10.35 9.44
CA LEU A 76 0.46 -10.32 8.82
C LEU A 76 0.24 -11.55 7.93
N GLU A 77 1.26 -11.99 7.21
CA GLU A 77 1.19 -13.23 6.43
C GLU A 77 0.84 -14.43 7.31
N GLU A 78 1.46 -14.51 8.51
CA GLU A 78 1.15 -15.59 9.46
C GLU A 78 -0.30 -15.57 9.93
N ILE A 79 -0.89 -14.39 10.06
CA ILE A 79 -2.29 -14.23 10.44
C ILE A 79 -3.21 -14.60 9.27
N VAL A 80 -2.97 -14.02 8.09
CA VAL A 80 -3.84 -14.17 6.93
C VAL A 80 -3.83 -15.60 6.38
N LYS A 81 -2.70 -16.28 6.41
CA LYS A 81 -2.62 -17.64 5.87
C LYS A 81 -3.50 -18.66 6.62
N LYS A 82 -3.99 -18.31 7.81
CA LYS A 82 -4.91 -19.17 8.57
C LYS A 82 -6.30 -19.25 7.90
N TYR A 83 -6.67 -18.28 7.07
CA TYR A 83 -8.00 -18.23 6.45
C TYR A 83 -7.98 -17.86 4.97
N SER A 84 -6.84 -17.50 4.40
CA SER A 84 -6.74 -17.16 2.97
C SER A 84 -5.48 -17.79 2.38
N VAL A 85 -5.47 -17.91 1.06
CA VAL A 85 -4.35 -18.46 0.30
C VAL A 85 -3.39 -17.40 -0.21
N SER A 86 -3.74 -16.12 -0.02
CA SER A 86 -2.94 -15.00 -0.52
C SER A 86 -3.09 -13.78 0.38
N LEU A 87 -2.06 -12.95 0.41
CA LEU A 87 -2.13 -11.60 0.92
C LEU A 87 -1.90 -10.66 -0.26
N TYR A 88 -2.79 -9.70 -0.45
CA TYR A 88 -2.76 -8.77 -1.57
C TYR A 88 -2.22 -7.42 -1.13
N ILE A 89 -1.35 -6.83 -1.95
CA ILE A 89 -0.84 -5.47 -1.72
C ILE A 89 -0.99 -4.70 -3.03
N GLU A 90 -1.54 -3.49 -2.95
CA GLU A 90 -1.67 -2.61 -4.10
C GLU A 90 -0.66 -1.48 -3.99
N ALA A 91 0.03 -1.18 -5.07
CA ALA A 91 0.99 -0.09 -5.13
C ALA A 91 0.78 0.72 -6.40
N ALA A 92 1.02 2.03 -6.33
CA ALA A 92 1.03 2.86 -7.53
C ALA A 92 2.14 2.38 -8.48
N ALA A 93 1.85 2.32 -9.77
CA ALA A 93 2.81 1.84 -10.76
C ALA A 93 4.11 2.65 -10.76
N ARG A 94 4.06 3.94 -10.42
CA ARG A 94 5.24 4.81 -10.33
C ARG A 94 6.07 4.58 -9.06
N ASN A 95 5.55 3.84 -8.09
CA ASN A 95 6.25 3.59 -6.82
C ASN A 95 7.16 2.37 -6.95
N GLU A 96 8.24 2.57 -7.68
CA GLU A 96 9.20 1.50 -7.97
C GLU A 96 9.83 0.92 -6.71
N ALA A 97 10.14 1.77 -5.72
CA ALA A 97 10.75 1.31 -4.47
C ALA A 97 9.85 0.33 -3.72
N ALA A 98 8.55 0.63 -3.62
CA ALA A 98 7.59 -0.26 -2.97
C ALA A 98 7.43 -1.57 -3.75
N ILE A 99 7.34 -1.50 -5.07
CA ILE A 99 7.20 -2.68 -5.93
C ILE A 99 8.42 -3.60 -5.78
N ARG A 100 9.62 -3.03 -5.76
CA ARG A 100 10.86 -3.81 -5.56
C ARG A 100 10.89 -4.46 -4.18
N LEU A 101 10.45 -3.74 -3.14
CA LEU A 101 10.39 -4.29 -1.79
C LEU A 101 9.44 -5.50 -1.73
N TYR A 102 8.23 -5.35 -2.28
CA TYR A 102 7.26 -6.44 -2.27
C TYR A 102 7.75 -7.64 -3.07
N ARG A 103 8.37 -7.40 -4.22
CA ARG A 103 8.96 -8.49 -5.01
C ARG A 103 10.04 -9.23 -4.23
N LYS A 104 10.85 -8.50 -3.47
CA LYS A 104 11.88 -9.06 -2.60
C LYS A 104 11.30 -9.91 -1.47
N LEU A 105 10.11 -9.52 -0.98
CA LEU A 105 9.41 -10.28 0.06
C LEU A 105 8.65 -11.49 -0.47
N GLY A 106 8.65 -11.71 -1.79
CA GLY A 106 8.03 -12.88 -2.39
C GLY A 106 6.71 -12.61 -3.13
N TYR A 107 6.31 -11.34 -3.26
CA TYR A 107 5.09 -10.96 -3.97
C TYR A 107 5.39 -10.92 -5.47
N ASP A 108 5.18 -12.03 -6.15
CA ASP A 108 5.64 -12.27 -7.53
C ASP A 108 4.51 -12.48 -8.54
N CYS A 109 3.25 -12.35 -8.12
CA CYS A 109 2.10 -12.52 -8.98
C CYS A 109 1.37 -11.19 -9.17
N LEU A 110 1.23 -10.76 -10.42
CA LEU A 110 0.38 -9.62 -10.75
C LEU A 110 -1.07 -10.10 -10.82
N ASN A 111 -1.90 -9.59 -9.91
CA ASN A 111 -3.29 -10.02 -9.80
C ASN A 111 -4.22 -9.22 -10.71
N THR A 112 -4.32 -7.92 -10.46
CA THR A 112 -5.10 -7.02 -11.28
C THR A 112 -4.23 -5.89 -11.79
N ILE A 113 -4.68 -5.28 -12.90
CA ILE A 113 -4.02 -4.12 -13.49
C ILE A 113 -5.07 -3.03 -13.63
N THR A 114 -4.76 -1.85 -13.14
CA THR A 114 -5.61 -0.67 -13.34
C THR A 114 -5.12 0.10 -14.56
N ILE A 115 -6.01 0.30 -15.51
CA ILE A 115 -5.73 1.05 -16.73
C ILE A 115 -6.62 2.28 -16.74
N ARG A 116 -6.03 3.45 -17.04
CA ARG A 116 -6.79 4.70 -17.07
C ARG A 116 -6.50 5.45 -18.37
N LYS A 117 -7.44 6.32 -18.75
CA LYS A 117 -7.28 7.27 -19.83
C LYS A 117 -7.31 8.67 -19.26
N ASP A 118 -6.27 9.44 -19.50
CA ASP A 118 -6.22 10.83 -19.08
C ASP A 118 -6.84 11.73 -20.14
N PHE A 119 -7.64 12.71 -19.70
CA PHE A 119 -8.35 13.60 -20.61
C PHE A 119 -7.50 14.84 -20.94
N PRO A 120 -7.80 15.53 -22.08
CA PRO A 120 -7.07 16.74 -22.43
C PRO A 120 -7.09 17.77 -21.29
N GLY A 121 -5.97 18.45 -21.07
CA GLY A 121 -5.80 19.41 -19.98
C GLY A 121 -5.11 18.87 -18.75
N TYR A 122 -5.02 17.56 -18.61
CA TYR A 122 -4.22 16.95 -17.55
C TYR A 122 -2.73 17.04 -17.91
N GLU A 123 -1.95 17.64 -17.02
CA GLU A 123 -0.50 17.78 -17.20
C GLU A 123 0.26 16.74 -16.39
N TYR A 124 1.16 16.03 -17.05
CA TYR A 124 1.92 14.96 -16.41
C TYR A 124 3.32 14.83 -17.02
N ASP A 125 4.20 14.18 -16.27
CA ASP A 125 5.49 13.73 -16.77
C ASP A 125 5.46 12.22 -16.96
N VAL A 126 6.11 11.73 -18.00
CA VAL A 126 6.29 10.28 -18.21
C VAL A 126 7.51 9.84 -17.42
N VAL A 127 7.29 9.01 -16.41
CA VAL A 127 8.37 8.48 -15.56
C VAL A 127 9.13 7.38 -16.29
N ARG A 128 8.38 6.45 -16.88
CA ARG A 128 8.94 5.37 -17.70
C ARG A 128 7.82 4.71 -18.50
N LYS A 129 8.20 3.78 -19.36
CA LYS A 129 7.26 2.98 -20.18
C LYS A 129 7.45 1.50 -19.87
N GLU A 130 6.35 0.77 -19.84
CA GLU A 130 6.33 -0.67 -19.62
C GLU A 130 5.49 -1.35 -20.68
N LYS A 131 5.87 -2.58 -21.05
CA LYS A 131 5.10 -3.39 -22.00
C LYS A 131 4.34 -4.49 -21.30
N ILE A 132 3.05 -4.62 -21.65
CA ILE A 132 2.20 -5.70 -21.19
C ILE A 132 1.51 -6.28 -22.41
N HIS A 133 1.65 -7.57 -22.64
CA HIS A 133 1.13 -8.25 -23.84
C HIS A 133 1.60 -7.59 -25.16
N GLY A 134 2.84 -7.09 -25.18
CA GLY A 134 3.40 -6.42 -26.35
C GLY A 134 2.92 -4.98 -26.56
N MET A 135 2.04 -4.49 -25.70
CA MET A 135 1.52 -3.12 -25.77
C MET A 135 2.28 -2.23 -24.80
N GLU A 136 2.64 -1.03 -25.25
CA GLU A 136 3.36 -0.07 -24.43
C GLU A 136 2.40 0.78 -23.63
N PHE A 137 2.68 0.91 -22.33
CA PHE A 137 1.95 1.79 -21.41
C PHE A 137 2.91 2.78 -20.78
N GLU A 138 2.45 4.01 -20.60
CA GLU A 138 3.22 5.02 -19.89
C GLU A 138 2.90 4.97 -18.40
N ILE A 139 3.93 5.12 -17.58
CA ILE A 139 3.77 5.34 -16.14
C ILE A 139 3.97 6.83 -15.93
N ARG A 140 2.96 7.51 -15.41
CA ARG A 140 2.87 8.96 -15.37
C ARG A 140 2.89 9.49 -13.95
N LYS A 141 3.42 10.68 -13.80
CA LYS A 141 3.41 11.45 -12.57
C LYS A 141 2.73 12.78 -12.82
N ASP A 142 1.80 13.15 -11.94
CA ASP A 142 1.12 14.44 -11.97
C ASP A 142 2.11 15.58 -11.79
N LYS A 143 2.07 16.59 -12.67
CA LYS A 143 2.93 17.78 -12.57
C LYS A 143 2.54 18.69 -11.41
N ALA A 144 1.29 18.63 -10.97
CA ALA A 144 0.80 19.43 -9.86
C ALA A 144 1.31 18.98 -8.49
N LEU A 145 1.98 17.83 -8.47
CA LEU A 145 2.55 17.28 -7.22
C LEU A 145 4.09 17.55 -7.14
#